data_4e625a83954b983faef6343b8ed879b2
#
_entry.id   4e625a83954b983faef6343b8ed879b2
#
_cell.length_a   1.000
_cell.length_b   1.000
_cell.length_c   1.000
_cell.angle_alpha   90.00
_cell.angle_beta   90.00
_cell.angle_gamma   90.00
#
_symmetry.space_group_name_H-M   'P 1'
#
loop_
_entity.id
_entity.type
_entity.pdbx_description
1 polymer ?
#
loop_
_entity_poly.entity_id
_entity_poly.type
_entity_poly.pdbx_seq_one_letter_code
_entity_poly.pdbx_strand_id
1 'polypeptide(L)'
;MNTFKKCLPDVVAILLFALIGFAYFFVPVTQNKVLFRHDSQASKGLGAEQISYYERTGERTRWVNNLFSGMPTYQISPSYNSTSTLSQALNAYHLWLPENVWYIFAYLLGFYIMLRAFDFRQSLAALGSIIWAFSSYFLIIIAAGHIWKVMALAYLPPMIGGIVMAYRGKYLWGLIVTSIFAAFEVNANHAQMTYYFIFPILFIIIAYLVEAIRQRQVARWLKASAVCAVAAILGICTNLSNLYHTWEYQKESMRGKSELVKKNTATQTSSGLDRDYITQWSYGIDETMTLLVPDAKGGASAPLSQNSTAMKHADSNVEQMLPTIYDSMPQYFGTQPGTSGPVYVGAFVLFLFILGLFIVKGPMKWALLAATIFSILLSWGKNFMPLTDFFIDYVPTVSYTHLTLPTIR
;
A
#
# COMPACT_ATOMS: atom_id res chain seq x y z
N MET A 1 -35.97 -5.51 19.08
CA MET A 1 -34.71 -4.89 19.58
C MET A 1 -34.34 -3.81 18.60
N ASN A 2 -34.32 -2.54 19.00
CA ASN A 2 -34.13 -1.39 18.10
C ASN A 2 -32.87 -1.51 17.24
N THR A 3 -32.98 -1.23 15.96
CA THR A 3 -31.87 -1.21 14.99
C THR A 3 -30.66 -0.38 15.50
N PHE A 4 -30.95 0.69 16.22
CA PHE A 4 -29.95 1.54 16.88
C PHE A 4 -29.06 0.76 17.86
N LYS A 5 -29.63 -0.11 18.71
CA LYS A 5 -28.83 -0.92 19.66
C LYS A 5 -27.89 -1.91 18.97
N LYS A 6 -28.22 -2.34 17.72
CA LYS A 6 -27.35 -3.24 16.94
C LYS A 6 -26.19 -2.51 16.31
N CYS A 7 -26.38 -1.26 15.88
CA CYS A 7 -25.34 -0.45 15.23
C CYS A 7 -24.46 0.31 16.25
N LEU A 8 -24.90 0.46 17.49
CA LEU A 8 -24.16 1.21 18.51
C LEU A 8 -22.71 0.75 18.70
N PRO A 9 -22.39 -0.56 18.76
CA PRO A 9 -21.02 -1.01 18.89
C PRO A 9 -20.14 -0.66 17.68
N ASP A 10 -20.70 -0.63 16.46
CA ASP A 10 -19.97 -0.23 15.27
C ASP A 10 -19.69 1.28 15.30
N VAL A 11 -20.65 2.09 15.75
CA VAL A 11 -20.45 3.56 15.94
C VAL A 11 -19.38 3.82 16.99
N VAL A 12 -19.41 3.11 18.13
CA VAL A 12 -18.38 3.23 19.18
C VAL A 12 -17.00 2.86 18.64
N ALA A 13 -16.89 1.80 17.83
CA ALA A 13 -15.63 1.43 17.21
C ALA A 13 -15.09 2.54 16.29
N ILE A 14 -15.93 3.15 15.46
CA ILE A 14 -15.55 4.26 14.57
C ILE A 14 -15.04 5.48 15.36
N LEU A 15 -15.76 5.86 16.43
CA LEU A 15 -15.34 6.94 17.31
C LEU A 15 -14.02 6.64 18.04
N LEU A 16 -13.84 5.39 18.49
CA LEU A 16 -12.59 4.93 19.07
C LEU A 16 -11.43 5.02 18.08
N PHE A 17 -11.64 4.68 16.82
CA PHE A 17 -10.62 4.76 15.76
C PHE A 17 -10.20 6.21 15.49
N ALA A 18 -11.14 7.14 15.46
CA ALA A 18 -10.83 8.56 15.35
C ALA A 18 -10.02 9.04 16.57
N LEU A 19 -10.42 8.65 17.78
CA LEU A 19 -9.70 8.96 19.01
C LEU A 19 -8.27 8.39 19.02
N ILE A 20 -8.08 7.15 18.59
CA ILE A 20 -6.76 6.52 18.46
C ILE A 20 -5.87 7.32 17.49
N GLY A 21 -6.40 7.70 16.32
CA GLY A 21 -5.66 8.52 15.36
C GLY A 21 -5.24 9.88 15.94
N PHE A 22 -6.15 10.54 16.65
CA PHE A 22 -5.84 11.79 17.37
C PHE A 22 -4.82 11.59 18.49
N ALA A 23 -4.96 10.54 19.29
CA ALA A 23 -4.04 10.25 20.39
C ALA A 23 -2.61 9.99 19.86
N TYR A 24 -2.49 9.27 18.75
CA TYR A 24 -1.19 8.97 18.14
C TYR A 24 -0.51 10.23 17.59
N PHE A 25 -1.28 11.11 16.93
CA PHE A 25 -0.77 12.38 16.39
C PHE A 25 -1.12 13.60 17.25
N PHE A 26 -1.31 13.41 18.55
CA PHE A 26 -1.71 14.48 19.47
C PHE A 26 -0.77 15.68 19.42
N VAL A 27 0.53 15.45 19.52
CA VAL A 27 1.53 16.53 19.53
C VAL A 27 1.59 17.30 18.21
N PRO A 28 1.72 16.66 17.04
CA PRO A 28 1.66 17.37 15.76
C PRO A 28 0.38 18.19 15.58
N VAL A 29 -0.77 17.62 15.94
CA VAL A 29 -2.07 18.29 15.76
C VAL A 29 -2.24 19.50 16.70
N THR A 30 -1.97 19.32 18.00
CA THR A 30 -2.19 20.38 19.00
C THR A 30 -1.16 21.51 18.92
N GLN A 31 0.06 21.21 18.51
CA GLN A 31 1.14 22.18 18.37
C GLN A 31 1.28 22.71 16.91
N ASN A 32 0.35 22.36 16.03
CA ASN A 32 0.38 22.74 14.61
C ASN A 32 1.74 22.43 13.94
N LYS A 33 2.35 21.28 14.30
CA LYS A 33 3.63 20.83 13.74
C LYS A 33 3.40 19.99 12.50
N VAL A 34 4.22 20.24 11.47
CA VAL A 34 4.25 19.43 10.25
C VAL A 34 5.27 18.31 10.45
N LEU A 35 4.88 17.08 10.15
CA LEU A 35 5.82 15.96 10.11
C LEU A 35 6.77 16.15 8.93
N PHE A 36 8.07 16.13 9.20
CA PHE A 36 9.05 16.08 8.14
C PHE A 36 9.02 14.70 7.48
N ARG A 37 8.71 14.68 6.19
CA ARG A 37 8.65 13.48 5.36
C ARG A 37 9.40 13.77 4.07
N HIS A 38 10.49 13.07 3.85
CA HIS A 38 11.41 13.34 2.73
C HIS A 38 10.70 13.41 1.38
N ASP A 39 9.92 12.38 1.03
CA ASP A 39 9.23 12.31 -0.26
C ASP A 39 8.11 13.36 -0.40
N SER A 40 7.46 13.71 0.71
CA SER A 40 6.45 14.78 0.69
C SER A 40 7.09 16.15 0.45
N GLN A 41 8.30 16.39 0.94
CA GLN A 41 9.04 17.63 0.67
C GLN A 41 9.52 17.68 -0.78
N ALA A 42 10.09 16.57 -1.28
CA ALA A 42 10.47 16.46 -2.68
C ALA A 42 9.27 16.70 -3.60
N SER A 43 8.12 16.11 -3.29
CA SER A 43 6.86 16.29 -4.03
C SER A 43 6.39 17.75 -4.06
N LYS A 44 6.54 18.51 -2.97
CA LYS A 44 6.22 19.96 -2.96
C LYS A 44 7.13 20.75 -3.89
N GLY A 45 8.41 20.44 -3.91
CA GLY A 45 9.37 21.04 -4.84
C GLY A 45 9.01 20.79 -6.29
N LEU A 46 8.66 19.54 -6.61
CA LEU A 46 8.22 19.14 -7.95
C LEU A 46 6.94 19.86 -8.39
N GLY A 47 6.00 20.06 -7.46
CA GLY A 47 4.75 20.73 -7.72
C GLY A 47 4.82 22.27 -7.69
N ALA A 48 5.96 22.86 -7.35
CA ALA A 48 6.07 24.31 -7.11
C ALA A 48 5.67 25.16 -8.32
N GLU A 49 6.07 24.76 -9.54
CA GLU A 49 5.73 25.49 -10.76
C GLU A 49 4.21 25.54 -10.98
N GLN A 50 3.52 24.42 -10.89
CA GLN A 50 2.06 24.37 -11.10
C GLN A 50 1.30 25.11 -9.98
N ILE A 51 1.80 25.09 -8.74
CA ILE A 51 1.22 25.84 -7.62
C ILE A 51 1.36 27.34 -7.88
N SER A 52 2.58 27.80 -8.18
CA SER A 52 2.84 29.22 -8.48
C SER A 52 2.07 29.73 -9.70
N TYR A 53 1.90 28.88 -10.72
CA TYR A 53 1.08 29.22 -11.87
C TYR A 53 -0.38 29.44 -11.46
N TYR A 54 -0.93 28.51 -10.66
CA TYR A 54 -2.30 28.61 -10.17
C TYR A 54 -2.52 29.84 -9.27
N GLU A 55 -1.59 30.13 -8.37
CA GLU A 55 -1.66 31.32 -7.49
C GLU A 55 -1.65 32.64 -8.27
N ARG A 56 -0.93 32.70 -9.39
CA ARG A 56 -0.81 33.89 -10.23
C ARG A 56 -1.99 34.08 -11.19
N THR A 57 -2.53 33.00 -11.75
CA THR A 57 -3.50 33.05 -12.85
C THR A 57 -4.90 32.60 -12.47
N GLY A 58 -5.06 31.85 -11.37
CA GLY A 58 -6.30 31.16 -11.02
C GLY A 58 -6.57 29.92 -11.89
N GLU A 59 -5.70 29.61 -12.85
CA GLU A 59 -5.85 28.49 -13.79
C GLU A 59 -4.89 27.35 -13.47
N ARG A 60 -5.31 26.13 -13.74
CA ARG A 60 -4.49 24.92 -13.55
C ARG A 60 -3.74 24.61 -14.83
N THR A 61 -2.40 24.71 -14.79
CA THR A 61 -1.58 24.24 -15.90
C THR A 61 -1.66 22.73 -16.06
N ARG A 62 -1.59 22.24 -17.31
CA ARG A 62 -1.55 20.82 -17.65
C ARG A 62 -0.13 20.31 -17.90
N TRP A 63 0.85 21.22 -17.89
CA TRP A 63 2.25 20.93 -18.18
C TRP A 63 3.15 21.76 -17.25
N VAL A 64 4.28 21.16 -16.84
CA VAL A 64 5.38 21.86 -16.13
C VAL A 64 6.66 21.68 -16.91
N ASN A 65 7.55 22.69 -16.84
CA ASN A 65 8.82 22.72 -17.56
C ASN A 65 10.02 22.36 -16.67
N ASN A 66 9.88 22.49 -15.38
CA ASN A 66 10.98 22.31 -14.40
C ASN A 66 11.45 20.86 -14.21
N LEU A 67 10.77 19.88 -14.81
CA LEU A 67 11.07 18.47 -14.65
C LEU A 67 11.30 17.80 -16.00
N PHE A 68 12.42 17.07 -16.16
CA PHE A 68 12.72 16.25 -17.34
C PHE A 68 12.52 16.96 -18.69
N SER A 69 12.80 18.26 -18.77
CA SER A 69 12.52 19.12 -19.94
C SER A 69 11.02 19.27 -20.27
N GLY A 70 10.17 18.94 -19.33
CA GLY A 70 8.73 19.05 -19.39
C GLY A 70 8.00 17.75 -19.15
N MET A 71 6.92 17.81 -18.35
CA MET A 71 6.04 16.66 -18.13
C MET A 71 4.61 17.07 -17.77
N PRO A 72 3.62 16.15 -17.98
CA PRO A 72 2.24 16.42 -17.65
C PRO A 72 2.00 16.52 -16.14
N THR A 73 1.15 17.46 -15.71
CA THR A 73 0.85 17.69 -14.29
C THR A 73 0.04 16.58 -13.64
N TYR A 74 -0.66 15.73 -14.40
CA TYR A 74 -1.37 14.57 -13.82
C TYR A 74 -0.43 13.47 -13.28
N GLN A 75 0.87 13.58 -13.58
CA GLN A 75 1.92 12.71 -13.03
C GLN A 75 2.63 13.31 -11.80
N ILE A 76 2.29 14.53 -11.40
CA ILE A 76 2.96 15.28 -10.33
C ILE A 76 1.95 15.58 -9.22
N SER A 77 2.38 15.58 -7.97
CA SER A 77 1.56 16.06 -6.84
C SER A 77 1.66 17.60 -6.72
N PRO A 78 0.54 18.29 -6.46
CA PRO A 78 -0.82 17.79 -6.36
C PRO A 78 -1.40 17.38 -7.71
N SER A 79 -1.84 16.13 -7.83
CA SER A 79 -2.53 15.68 -9.04
C SER A 79 -3.96 16.20 -9.06
N TYR A 80 -4.42 16.64 -10.23
CA TYR A 80 -5.78 17.14 -10.39
C TYR A 80 -6.73 16.01 -10.77
N ASN A 81 -7.62 15.66 -9.85
CA ASN A 81 -8.69 14.73 -10.14
C ASN A 81 -9.77 15.39 -11.00
N SER A 82 -10.27 14.66 -11.98
CA SER A 82 -11.34 15.13 -12.86
C SER A 82 -12.71 15.20 -12.16
N THR A 83 -12.87 14.57 -10.98
CA THR A 83 -14.15 14.44 -10.28
C THR A 83 -14.09 15.01 -8.86
N SER A 84 -14.70 16.19 -8.66
CA SER A 84 -14.88 16.79 -7.33
C SER A 84 -15.76 15.93 -6.39
N THR A 85 -16.71 15.19 -6.96
CA THR A 85 -17.60 14.27 -6.21
C THR A 85 -16.82 13.18 -5.49
N LEU A 86 -15.80 12.59 -6.13
CA LEU A 86 -14.96 11.58 -5.50
C LEU A 86 -14.16 12.15 -4.33
N SER A 87 -13.66 13.37 -4.45
CA SER A 87 -12.96 14.06 -3.36
C SER A 87 -13.87 14.29 -2.15
N GLN A 88 -15.14 14.65 -2.38
CA GLN A 88 -16.12 14.79 -1.30
C GLN A 88 -16.41 13.46 -0.61
N ALA A 89 -16.56 12.38 -1.38
CA ALA A 89 -16.78 11.03 -0.85
C ALA A 89 -15.57 10.54 -0.04
N LEU A 90 -14.37 10.82 -0.49
CA LEU A 90 -13.13 10.53 0.25
C LEU A 90 -13.09 11.31 1.58
N ASN A 91 -13.35 12.61 1.55
CA ASN A 91 -13.39 13.44 2.77
C ASN A 91 -14.46 12.94 3.76
N ALA A 92 -15.63 12.56 3.27
CA ALA A 92 -16.68 11.96 4.10
C ALA A 92 -16.24 10.62 4.74
N TYR A 93 -15.56 9.77 3.99
CA TYR A 93 -14.98 8.53 4.52
C TYR A 93 -13.91 8.79 5.57
N HIS A 94 -13.11 9.84 5.40
CA HIS A 94 -12.09 10.27 6.36
C HIS A 94 -12.65 11.12 7.51
N LEU A 95 -13.95 11.35 7.57
CA LEU A 95 -14.63 12.21 8.57
C LEU A 95 -14.03 13.62 8.66
N TRP A 96 -13.47 14.17 7.57
CA TRP A 96 -12.77 15.45 7.53
C TRP A 96 -11.67 15.60 8.61
N LEU A 97 -11.11 14.50 9.08
CA LEU A 97 -10.03 14.51 10.07
C LEU A 97 -8.75 15.13 9.50
N PRO A 98 -7.87 15.71 10.33
CA PRO A 98 -6.57 16.19 9.90
C PRO A 98 -5.75 15.11 9.18
N GLU A 99 -4.88 15.52 8.24
CA GLU A 99 -4.18 14.63 7.30
C GLU A 99 -3.53 13.42 7.97
N ASN A 100 -2.70 13.63 8.98
CA ASN A 100 -2.00 12.53 9.64
C ASN A 100 -2.96 11.62 10.43
N VAL A 101 -4.01 12.19 11.01
CA VAL A 101 -5.00 11.47 11.83
C VAL A 101 -5.83 10.53 10.96
N TRP A 102 -6.29 11.01 9.80
CA TRP A 102 -7.12 10.17 8.94
C TRP A 102 -6.36 9.00 8.31
N TYR A 103 -5.03 9.05 8.19
CA TYR A 103 -4.24 7.89 7.72
C TYR A 103 -4.44 6.67 8.61
N ILE A 104 -4.21 6.83 9.91
CA ILE A 104 -4.42 5.72 10.86
C ILE A 104 -5.90 5.38 10.98
N PHE A 105 -6.78 6.39 11.00
CA PHE A 105 -8.23 6.16 11.02
C PHE A 105 -8.69 5.31 9.82
N ALA A 106 -8.23 5.62 8.62
CA ALA A 106 -8.60 4.89 7.41
C ALA A 106 -8.07 3.44 7.40
N TYR A 107 -6.86 3.20 7.95
CA TYR A 107 -6.35 1.86 8.17
C TYR A 107 -7.24 1.06 9.13
N LEU A 108 -7.58 1.65 10.27
CA LEU A 108 -8.44 1.04 11.28
C LEU A 108 -9.83 0.74 10.71
N LEU A 109 -10.47 1.73 10.11
CA LEU A 109 -11.82 1.59 9.56
C LEU A 109 -11.87 0.62 8.39
N GLY A 110 -10.90 0.70 7.48
CA GLY A 110 -10.85 -0.17 6.30
C GLY A 110 -10.73 -1.65 6.68
N PHE A 111 -9.83 -1.97 7.60
CA PHE A 111 -9.68 -3.36 8.07
C PHE A 111 -10.88 -3.82 8.91
N TYR A 112 -11.49 -2.93 9.68
CA TYR A 112 -12.73 -3.18 10.40
C TYR A 112 -13.86 -3.58 9.47
N ILE A 113 -14.08 -2.83 8.39
CA ILE A 113 -15.10 -3.15 7.38
C ILE A 113 -14.86 -4.55 6.80
N MET A 114 -13.61 -4.88 6.48
CA MET A 114 -13.24 -6.20 5.97
C MET A 114 -13.56 -7.30 6.99
N LEU A 115 -13.15 -7.17 8.24
CA LEU A 115 -13.42 -8.17 9.27
C LEU A 115 -14.92 -8.33 9.55
N ARG A 116 -15.68 -7.22 9.51
CA ARG A 116 -17.15 -7.26 9.61
C ARG A 116 -17.79 -7.98 8.42
N ALA A 117 -17.20 -7.89 7.23
CA ALA A 117 -17.65 -8.65 6.06
C ALA A 117 -17.42 -10.17 6.24
N PHE A 118 -16.40 -10.57 6.97
CA PHE A 118 -16.17 -11.95 7.41
C PHE A 118 -17.02 -12.39 8.61
N ASP A 119 -17.97 -11.54 9.08
CA ASP A 119 -18.87 -11.76 10.22
C ASP A 119 -18.15 -11.86 11.59
N PHE A 120 -16.96 -11.30 11.73
CA PHE A 120 -16.34 -11.16 13.05
C PHE A 120 -17.19 -10.25 13.95
N ARG A 121 -17.22 -10.55 15.25
CA ARG A 121 -17.85 -9.68 16.26
C ARG A 121 -17.14 -8.32 16.28
N GLN A 122 -17.88 -7.26 16.63
CA GLN A 122 -17.37 -5.89 16.63
C GLN A 122 -16.07 -5.73 17.42
N SER A 123 -16.02 -6.30 18.63
CA SER A 123 -14.82 -6.22 19.49
C SER A 123 -13.60 -6.90 18.89
N LEU A 124 -13.77 -8.08 18.28
CA LEU A 124 -12.68 -8.80 17.61
C LEU A 124 -12.26 -8.08 16.33
N ALA A 125 -13.23 -7.55 15.58
CA ALA A 125 -12.94 -6.74 14.40
C ALA A 125 -12.17 -5.47 14.75
N ALA A 126 -12.53 -4.78 15.84
CA ALA A 126 -11.82 -3.60 16.34
C ALA A 126 -10.39 -3.95 16.78
N LEU A 127 -10.21 -5.04 17.54
CA LEU A 127 -8.89 -5.51 17.97
C LEU A 127 -8.01 -5.86 16.75
N GLY A 128 -8.55 -6.62 15.80
CA GLY A 128 -7.84 -6.98 14.57
C GLY A 128 -7.43 -5.74 13.75
N SER A 129 -8.29 -4.71 13.72
CA SER A 129 -8.00 -3.45 13.05
C SER A 129 -6.86 -2.69 13.71
N ILE A 130 -6.79 -2.68 15.05
CA ILE A 130 -5.69 -2.07 15.79
C ILE A 130 -4.38 -2.81 15.50
N ILE A 131 -4.39 -4.15 15.54
CA ILE A 131 -3.21 -4.97 15.22
C ILE A 131 -2.73 -4.68 13.79
N TRP A 132 -3.63 -4.61 12.83
CA TRP A 132 -3.31 -4.28 11.44
C TRP A 132 -2.70 -2.89 11.31
N ALA A 133 -3.40 -1.85 11.77
CA ALA A 133 -3.01 -0.46 11.58
C ALA A 133 -1.68 -0.09 12.26
N PHE A 134 -1.31 -0.80 13.32
CA PHE A 134 -0.06 -0.59 14.07
C PHE A 134 1.04 -1.61 13.73
N SER A 135 0.88 -2.40 12.67
CA SER A 135 2.01 -3.12 12.08
C SER A 135 3.06 -2.11 11.57
N SER A 136 4.34 -2.39 11.80
CA SER A 136 5.41 -1.39 11.60
C SER A 136 5.44 -0.82 10.18
N TYR A 137 5.14 -1.62 9.17
CA TYR A 137 5.14 -1.20 7.77
C TYR A 137 4.25 0.02 7.51
N PHE A 138 3.05 0.07 8.09
CA PHE A 138 2.11 1.18 7.88
C PHE A 138 2.62 2.50 8.46
N LEU A 139 3.29 2.43 9.59
CA LEU A 139 3.89 3.59 10.24
C LEU A 139 5.15 4.06 9.48
N ILE A 140 5.97 3.10 9.02
CA ILE A 140 7.18 3.36 8.24
C ILE A 140 6.85 4.11 6.95
N ILE A 141 5.83 3.68 6.19
CA ILE A 141 5.47 4.35 4.93
C ILE A 141 4.84 5.74 5.14
N ILE A 142 4.16 5.97 6.27
CA ILE A 142 3.69 7.32 6.66
C ILE A 142 4.90 8.21 6.95
N ALA A 143 5.87 7.71 7.72
CA ALA A 143 7.08 8.44 8.06
C ALA A 143 7.96 8.75 6.83
N ALA A 144 8.07 7.81 5.89
CA ALA A 144 8.77 7.99 4.63
C ALA A 144 8.09 9.00 3.69
N GLY A 145 6.77 9.22 3.84
CA GLY A 145 6.02 10.14 3.01
C GLY A 145 5.40 9.51 1.75
N HIS A 146 5.33 8.18 1.68
CA HIS A 146 4.71 7.46 0.56
C HIS A 146 3.17 7.51 0.62
N ILE A 147 2.60 8.72 0.56
CA ILE A 147 1.17 8.96 0.86
C ILE A 147 0.23 8.22 -0.09
N TRP A 148 0.55 8.10 -1.36
CA TRP A 148 -0.28 7.34 -2.30
C TRP A 148 -0.34 5.85 -1.96
N LYS A 149 0.78 5.28 -1.47
CA LYS A 149 0.83 3.92 -0.94
C LYS A 149 0.02 3.78 0.35
N VAL A 150 0.08 4.80 1.23
CA VAL A 150 -0.76 4.88 2.44
C VAL A 150 -2.24 4.80 2.09
N MET A 151 -2.68 5.60 1.10
CA MET A 151 -4.07 5.61 0.63
C MET A 151 -4.48 4.26 0.04
N ALA A 152 -3.69 3.70 -0.87
CA ALA A 152 -3.97 2.41 -1.47
C ALA A 152 -4.15 1.33 -0.40
N LEU A 153 -3.24 1.22 0.55
CA LEU A 153 -3.32 0.25 1.65
C LEU A 153 -4.50 0.48 2.60
N ALA A 154 -5.02 1.70 2.68
CA ALA A 154 -6.21 1.99 3.49
C ALA A 154 -7.51 1.54 2.81
N TYR A 155 -7.56 1.56 1.46
CA TYR A 155 -8.78 1.26 0.71
C TYR A 155 -8.88 -0.20 0.25
N LEU A 156 -7.76 -0.92 0.19
CA LEU A 156 -7.72 -2.34 -0.20
C LEU A 156 -8.51 -3.26 0.74
N PRO A 157 -8.36 -3.19 2.07
CA PRO A 157 -9.12 -4.06 2.97
C PRO A 157 -10.63 -3.92 2.82
N PRO A 158 -11.24 -2.72 2.80
CA PRO A 158 -12.68 -2.60 2.64
C PRO A 158 -13.15 -3.02 1.24
N MET A 159 -12.33 -2.88 0.19
CA MET A 159 -12.62 -3.42 -1.14
C MET A 159 -12.71 -4.96 -1.09
N ILE A 160 -11.76 -5.62 -0.44
CA ILE A 160 -11.80 -7.07 -0.18
C ILE A 160 -13.06 -7.43 0.64
N GLY A 161 -13.42 -6.61 1.63
CA GLY A 161 -14.65 -6.77 2.39
C GLY A 161 -15.91 -6.79 1.50
N GLY A 162 -15.99 -5.88 0.53
CA GLY A 162 -17.08 -5.84 -0.45
C GLY A 162 -17.13 -7.12 -1.31
N ILE A 163 -15.98 -7.59 -1.80
CA ILE A 163 -15.85 -8.85 -2.54
C ILE A 163 -16.35 -10.01 -1.69
N VAL A 164 -15.93 -10.10 -0.44
CA VAL A 164 -16.38 -11.13 0.51
C VAL A 164 -17.89 -11.06 0.72
N MET A 165 -18.47 -9.85 0.86
CA MET A 165 -19.92 -9.69 0.96
C MET A 165 -20.66 -10.27 -0.25
N ALA A 166 -20.14 -10.06 -1.46
CA ALA A 166 -20.72 -10.62 -2.69
C ALA A 166 -20.71 -12.16 -2.67
N TYR A 167 -19.57 -12.79 -2.34
CA TYR A 167 -19.47 -14.25 -2.26
C TYR A 167 -20.31 -14.86 -1.12
N ARG A 168 -20.61 -14.09 -0.10
CA ARG A 168 -21.52 -14.47 0.99
C ARG A 168 -23.00 -14.19 0.68
N GLY A 169 -23.31 -13.83 -0.56
CA GLY A 169 -24.69 -13.63 -1.05
C GLY A 169 -25.28 -12.25 -0.77
N LYS A 170 -24.51 -11.33 -0.17
CA LYS A 170 -24.93 -9.93 0.06
C LYS A 170 -24.61 -9.08 -1.19
N TYR A 171 -25.18 -9.46 -2.34
CA TYR A 171 -24.78 -8.94 -3.66
C TYR A 171 -24.84 -7.42 -3.78
N LEU A 172 -25.93 -6.79 -3.31
CA LEU A 172 -26.06 -5.33 -3.37
C LEU A 172 -24.99 -4.61 -2.56
N TRP A 173 -24.76 -5.03 -1.32
CA TRP A 173 -23.71 -4.46 -0.49
C TRP A 173 -22.32 -4.76 -1.04
N GLY A 174 -22.11 -5.97 -1.56
CA GLY A 174 -20.90 -6.34 -2.25
C GLY A 174 -20.62 -5.44 -3.45
N LEU A 175 -21.64 -5.17 -4.29
CA LEU A 175 -21.52 -4.23 -5.41
C LEU A 175 -21.14 -2.82 -4.95
N ILE A 176 -21.89 -2.26 -4.01
CA ILE A 176 -21.70 -0.88 -3.54
C ILE A 176 -20.32 -0.69 -2.91
N VAL A 177 -20.00 -1.55 -1.93
CA VAL A 177 -18.73 -1.43 -1.18
C VAL A 177 -17.53 -1.66 -2.09
N THR A 178 -17.57 -2.71 -2.93
CA THR A 178 -16.46 -2.95 -3.88
C THR A 178 -16.31 -1.81 -4.88
N SER A 179 -17.38 -1.25 -5.44
CA SER A 179 -17.31 -0.14 -6.41
C SER A 179 -16.71 1.11 -5.78
N ILE A 180 -17.15 1.50 -4.58
CA ILE A 180 -16.67 2.69 -3.89
C ILE A 180 -15.18 2.55 -3.58
N PHE A 181 -14.78 1.43 -2.97
CA PHE A 181 -13.39 1.27 -2.57
C PHE A 181 -12.46 0.93 -3.75
N ALA A 182 -12.94 0.33 -4.83
CA ALA A 182 -12.20 0.25 -6.08
C ALA A 182 -11.99 1.64 -6.70
N ALA A 183 -12.99 2.53 -6.63
CA ALA A 183 -12.83 3.91 -7.07
C ALA A 183 -11.79 4.67 -6.23
N PHE A 184 -11.80 4.51 -4.91
CA PHE A 184 -10.83 5.11 -4.00
C PHE A 184 -9.43 4.55 -4.21
N GLU A 185 -9.31 3.24 -4.42
CA GLU A 185 -8.05 2.53 -4.67
C GLU A 185 -7.38 3.04 -5.96
N VAL A 186 -8.13 3.10 -7.06
CA VAL A 186 -7.61 3.62 -8.33
C VAL A 186 -7.27 5.11 -8.21
N ASN A 187 -8.07 5.87 -7.45
CA ASN A 187 -7.81 7.30 -7.21
C ASN A 187 -6.55 7.53 -6.36
N ALA A 188 -6.14 6.58 -5.51
CA ALA A 188 -4.89 6.64 -4.78
C ALA A 188 -3.65 6.69 -5.70
N ASN A 189 -3.84 6.40 -6.99
CA ASN A 189 -2.84 6.52 -8.05
C ASN A 189 -1.55 5.72 -7.78
N HIS A 190 -1.69 4.56 -7.13
CA HIS A 190 -0.57 3.66 -6.83
C HIS A 190 -0.79 2.29 -7.47
N ALA A 191 -0.72 2.24 -8.81
CA ALA A 191 -1.02 1.06 -9.63
C ALA A 191 -0.24 -0.20 -9.21
N GLN A 192 0.98 -0.05 -8.69
CA GLN A 192 1.80 -1.16 -8.20
C GLN A 192 1.15 -1.88 -7.01
N MET A 193 0.61 -1.14 -6.05
CA MET A 193 -0.06 -1.74 -4.89
C MET A 193 -1.35 -2.43 -5.32
N THR A 194 -2.15 -1.77 -6.16
CA THR A 194 -3.36 -2.36 -6.75
C THR A 194 -3.04 -3.69 -7.45
N TYR A 195 -1.98 -3.73 -8.26
CA TYR A 195 -1.53 -4.93 -8.95
C TYR A 195 -1.15 -6.06 -8.00
N TYR A 196 -0.32 -5.79 -6.98
CA TYR A 196 0.10 -6.82 -6.03
C TYR A 196 -1.06 -7.41 -5.24
N PHE A 197 -2.07 -6.63 -4.94
CA PHE A 197 -3.25 -7.12 -4.22
C PHE A 197 -4.23 -7.92 -5.07
N ILE A 198 -4.10 -7.91 -6.41
CA ILE A 198 -4.84 -8.84 -7.27
C ILE A 198 -4.57 -10.29 -6.85
N PHE A 199 -3.34 -10.64 -6.51
CA PHE A 199 -2.98 -12.02 -6.15
C PHE A 199 -3.68 -12.51 -4.87
N PRO A 200 -3.59 -11.83 -3.71
CA PRO A 200 -4.36 -12.22 -2.53
C PRO A 200 -5.87 -12.29 -2.79
N ILE A 201 -6.42 -11.36 -3.57
CA ILE A 201 -7.83 -11.37 -3.96
C ILE A 201 -8.16 -12.63 -4.77
N LEU A 202 -7.32 -13.01 -5.73
CA LEU A 202 -7.50 -14.24 -6.52
C LEU A 202 -7.48 -15.48 -5.63
N PHE A 203 -6.57 -15.59 -4.66
CA PHE A 203 -6.56 -16.70 -3.72
C PHE A 203 -7.85 -16.77 -2.89
N ILE A 204 -8.39 -15.63 -2.46
CA ILE A 204 -9.68 -15.56 -1.75
C ILE A 204 -10.82 -16.02 -2.67
N ILE A 205 -10.87 -15.57 -3.92
CA ILE A 205 -11.86 -15.97 -4.93
C ILE A 205 -11.80 -17.47 -5.19
N ILE A 206 -10.60 -18.05 -5.29
CA ILE A 206 -10.38 -19.49 -5.47
C ILE A 206 -10.88 -20.26 -4.24
N ALA A 207 -10.65 -19.76 -3.01
CA ALA A 207 -11.19 -20.40 -1.81
C ALA A 207 -12.72 -20.49 -1.85
N TYR A 208 -13.39 -19.41 -2.26
CA TYR A 208 -14.84 -19.41 -2.45
C TYR A 208 -15.29 -20.33 -3.59
N LEU A 209 -14.50 -20.48 -4.66
CA LEU A 209 -14.77 -21.44 -5.74
C LEU A 209 -14.70 -22.87 -5.22
N VAL A 210 -13.63 -23.22 -4.49
CA VAL A 210 -13.48 -24.57 -3.89
C VAL A 210 -14.66 -24.87 -2.97
N GLU A 211 -15.07 -23.92 -2.15
CA GLU A 211 -16.22 -24.08 -1.28
C GLU A 211 -17.52 -24.25 -2.08
N ALA A 212 -17.74 -23.45 -3.13
CA ALA A 212 -18.89 -23.53 -4.01
C ALA A 212 -18.99 -24.87 -4.75
N ILE A 213 -17.86 -25.43 -5.20
CA ILE A 213 -17.80 -26.75 -5.81
C ILE A 213 -18.18 -27.84 -4.79
N ARG A 214 -17.62 -27.80 -3.57
CA ARG A 214 -17.93 -28.74 -2.49
C ARG A 214 -19.42 -28.70 -2.11
N GLN A 215 -20.02 -27.52 -2.10
CA GLN A 215 -21.42 -27.32 -1.76
C GLN A 215 -22.37 -27.43 -2.97
N ARG A 216 -21.87 -27.69 -4.18
CA ARG A 216 -22.65 -27.72 -5.44
C ARG A 216 -23.39 -26.40 -5.71
N GLN A 217 -22.76 -25.26 -5.38
CA GLN A 217 -23.34 -23.91 -5.51
C GLN A 217 -22.54 -23.00 -6.48
N VAL A 218 -21.96 -23.59 -7.53
CA VAL A 218 -21.14 -22.86 -8.52
C VAL A 218 -21.90 -21.68 -9.16
N ALA A 219 -23.21 -21.82 -9.39
CA ALA A 219 -24.02 -20.71 -9.91
C ALA A 219 -24.04 -19.47 -8.99
N ARG A 220 -24.01 -19.66 -7.66
CA ARG A 220 -23.89 -18.55 -6.71
C ARG A 220 -22.53 -17.89 -6.80
N TRP A 221 -21.46 -18.68 -6.95
CA TRP A 221 -20.11 -18.17 -7.13
C TRP A 221 -20.00 -17.35 -8.43
N LEU A 222 -20.54 -17.84 -9.56
CA LEU A 222 -20.58 -17.11 -10.83
C LEU A 222 -21.32 -15.78 -10.70
N LYS A 223 -22.48 -15.78 -10.02
CA LYS A 223 -23.23 -14.54 -9.77
C LYS A 223 -22.41 -13.53 -8.95
N ALA A 224 -21.75 -13.99 -7.88
CA ALA A 224 -20.88 -13.13 -7.06
C ALA A 224 -19.71 -12.57 -7.89
N SER A 225 -19.06 -13.40 -8.71
CA SER A 225 -17.98 -13.00 -9.60
C SER A 225 -18.43 -11.94 -10.61
N ALA A 226 -19.62 -12.10 -11.20
CA ALA A 226 -20.20 -11.11 -12.10
C ALA A 226 -20.46 -9.77 -11.38
N VAL A 227 -20.98 -9.81 -10.14
CA VAL A 227 -21.19 -8.63 -9.31
C VAL A 227 -19.86 -7.92 -9.03
N CYS A 228 -18.81 -8.67 -8.66
CA CYS A 228 -17.47 -8.12 -8.41
C CYS A 228 -16.84 -7.52 -9.70
N ALA A 229 -17.03 -8.16 -10.85
CA ALA A 229 -16.57 -7.64 -12.13
C ALA A 229 -17.24 -6.30 -12.48
N VAL A 230 -18.56 -6.23 -12.34
CA VAL A 230 -19.30 -4.98 -12.54
C VAL A 230 -18.82 -3.90 -11.57
N ALA A 231 -18.64 -4.26 -10.29
CA ALA A 231 -18.16 -3.34 -9.28
C ALA A 231 -16.74 -2.78 -9.61
N ALA A 232 -15.84 -3.64 -10.05
CA ALA A 232 -14.50 -3.24 -10.47
C ALA A 232 -14.54 -2.28 -11.69
N ILE A 233 -15.36 -2.60 -12.70
CA ILE A 233 -15.55 -1.73 -13.87
C ILE A 233 -16.06 -0.35 -13.43
N LEU A 234 -17.10 -0.30 -12.59
CA LEU A 234 -17.65 0.96 -12.07
C LEU A 234 -16.59 1.77 -11.32
N GLY A 235 -15.79 1.13 -10.47
CA GLY A 235 -14.69 1.77 -9.74
C GLY A 235 -13.61 2.33 -10.68
N ILE A 236 -13.17 1.55 -11.67
CA ILE A 236 -12.17 1.96 -12.66
C ILE A 236 -12.68 3.12 -13.51
N CYS A 237 -13.93 3.08 -13.95
CA CYS A 237 -14.53 4.11 -14.80
C CYS A 237 -14.51 5.50 -14.15
N THR A 238 -14.54 5.62 -12.83
CA THR A 238 -14.44 6.92 -12.15
C THR A 238 -13.10 7.64 -12.36
N ASN A 239 -12.06 6.89 -12.71
CA ASN A 239 -10.69 7.41 -12.91
C ASN A 239 -10.16 7.15 -14.32
N LEU A 240 -11.02 6.80 -15.26
CA LEU A 240 -10.63 6.36 -16.60
C LEU A 240 -9.76 7.38 -17.35
N SER A 241 -10.06 8.68 -17.20
CA SER A 241 -9.28 9.76 -17.82
C SER A 241 -7.83 9.74 -17.35
N ASN A 242 -7.59 9.66 -16.04
CA ASN A 242 -6.24 9.61 -15.48
C ASN A 242 -5.49 8.33 -15.90
N LEU A 243 -6.17 7.20 -15.87
CA LEU A 243 -5.61 5.91 -16.31
C LEU A 243 -5.23 5.92 -17.79
N TYR A 244 -6.10 6.47 -18.64
CA TYR A 244 -5.86 6.56 -20.08
C TYR A 244 -4.64 7.46 -20.39
N HIS A 245 -4.60 8.66 -19.81
CA HIS A 245 -3.48 9.57 -20.04
C HIS A 245 -2.16 9.02 -19.45
N THR A 246 -2.21 8.36 -18.32
CA THR A 246 -1.03 7.69 -17.75
C THR A 246 -0.54 6.57 -18.65
N TRP A 247 -1.45 5.76 -19.22
CA TRP A 247 -1.11 4.70 -20.15
C TRP A 247 -0.52 5.22 -21.48
N GLU A 248 -1.04 6.34 -21.99
CA GLU A 248 -0.46 6.98 -23.18
C GLU A 248 0.94 7.53 -22.89
N TYR A 249 1.08 8.30 -21.81
CA TYR A 249 2.34 8.95 -21.48
C TYR A 249 3.48 7.97 -21.13
N GLN A 250 3.16 6.82 -20.55
CA GLN A 250 4.20 5.84 -20.21
C GLN A 250 4.95 5.32 -21.44
N LYS A 251 4.34 5.32 -22.63
CA LYS A 251 4.97 4.90 -23.86
C LYS A 251 6.14 5.81 -24.25
N GLU A 252 6.02 7.10 -23.91
CA GLU A 252 7.01 8.15 -24.17
C GLU A 252 8.03 8.31 -23.03
N SER A 253 7.91 7.50 -21.99
CA SER A 253 8.82 7.52 -20.86
C SER A 253 9.90 6.44 -20.97
N MET A 254 10.87 6.43 -20.03
CA MET A 254 11.88 5.36 -19.92
C MET A 254 11.31 3.93 -19.84
N ARG A 255 10.01 3.78 -19.72
CA ARG A 255 9.26 2.51 -19.68
C ARG A 255 8.75 2.08 -21.06
N GLY A 256 8.74 3.00 -22.01
CA GLY A 256 8.49 2.70 -23.42
C GLY A 256 9.68 1.97 -24.07
N LYS A 257 9.53 1.65 -25.35
CA LYS A 257 10.65 1.08 -26.12
C LYS A 257 11.75 2.13 -26.25
N SER A 258 12.98 1.77 -25.93
CA SER A 258 14.12 2.66 -26.13
C SER A 258 14.36 2.85 -27.62
N GLU A 259 14.44 4.10 -28.08
CA GLU A 259 14.88 4.44 -29.44
C GLU A 259 16.40 4.35 -29.61
N LEU A 260 17.12 4.35 -28.48
CA LEU A 260 18.58 4.21 -28.49
C LEU A 260 18.95 2.75 -28.67
N VAL A 261 19.84 2.47 -29.63
CA VAL A 261 20.41 1.13 -29.83
C VAL A 261 21.31 0.82 -28.63
N LYS A 262 20.77 0.11 -27.65
CA LYS A 262 21.60 -0.46 -26.58
C LYS A 262 22.30 -1.71 -27.11
N LYS A 263 23.62 -1.81 -26.89
CA LYS A 263 24.35 -3.06 -27.12
C LYS A 263 23.68 -4.14 -26.25
N ASN A 264 23.36 -5.27 -26.89
CA ASN A 264 22.75 -6.44 -26.25
C ASN A 264 23.43 -6.78 -24.93
N THR A 265 22.79 -6.47 -23.83
CA THR A 265 23.17 -6.96 -22.52
C THR A 265 22.14 -8.00 -22.10
N ALA A 266 22.58 -9.08 -21.47
CA ALA A 266 21.71 -10.18 -20.98
C ALA A 266 20.61 -9.73 -19.99
N THR A 267 20.66 -8.47 -19.55
CA THR A 267 19.75 -7.86 -18.59
C THR A 267 18.55 -7.14 -19.22
N GLN A 268 18.49 -7.01 -20.56
CA GLN A 268 17.39 -6.32 -21.23
C GLN A 268 16.09 -7.11 -21.18
N THR A 269 14.99 -6.40 -20.88
CA THR A 269 13.62 -6.91 -21.05
C THR A 269 13.06 -6.50 -22.43
N SER A 270 12.01 -7.17 -22.88
CA SER A 270 11.26 -6.79 -24.10
C SER A 270 10.57 -5.41 -23.99
N SER A 271 10.46 -4.86 -22.79
CA SER A 271 9.84 -3.58 -22.47
C SER A 271 10.83 -2.73 -21.66
N GLY A 272 11.35 -1.71 -22.20
CA GLY A 272 12.13 -0.57 -21.72
C GLY A 272 12.94 -0.61 -20.41
N LEU A 273 12.50 -1.28 -19.34
CA LEU A 273 13.21 -1.34 -18.07
C LEU A 273 14.17 -2.52 -17.99
N ASP A 274 15.34 -2.27 -17.43
CA ASP A 274 16.37 -3.27 -17.21
C ASP A 274 15.99 -4.23 -16.05
N ARG A 275 16.34 -5.53 -16.14
CA ARG A 275 16.07 -6.53 -15.09
C ARG A 275 16.72 -6.15 -13.75
N ASP A 276 17.93 -5.63 -13.77
CA ASP A 276 18.64 -5.18 -12.57
C ASP A 276 17.90 -4.02 -11.89
N TYR A 277 17.32 -3.10 -12.68
CA TYR A 277 16.51 -2.01 -12.16
C TYR A 277 15.19 -2.52 -11.55
N ILE A 278 14.49 -3.44 -12.24
CA ILE A 278 13.24 -4.03 -11.75
C ILE A 278 13.45 -4.75 -10.42
N THR A 279 14.58 -5.45 -10.26
CA THR A 279 14.88 -6.29 -9.10
C THR A 279 15.73 -5.60 -8.04
N GLN A 280 16.04 -4.32 -8.19
CA GLN A 280 16.91 -3.57 -7.29
C GLN A 280 16.46 -3.60 -5.82
N TRP A 281 15.15 -3.55 -5.59
CA TRP A 281 14.52 -3.52 -4.27
C TRP A 281 14.05 -4.91 -3.79
N SER A 282 14.71 -5.96 -4.26
CA SER A 282 14.41 -7.32 -3.82
C SER A 282 14.72 -7.53 -2.34
N TYR A 283 13.80 -8.18 -1.65
CA TYR A 283 13.93 -8.52 -0.23
C TYR A 283 14.93 -9.68 -0.05
N GLY A 284 15.79 -9.61 0.94
CA GLY A 284 16.70 -10.70 1.27
C GLY A 284 15.95 -11.92 1.81
N ILE A 285 16.41 -13.13 1.45
CA ILE A 285 15.81 -14.36 1.97
C ILE A 285 15.89 -14.39 3.51
N ASP A 286 17.06 -14.08 4.05
CA ASP A 286 17.31 -13.98 5.48
C ASP A 286 16.63 -12.76 6.12
N GLU A 287 16.38 -11.72 5.35
CA GLU A 287 15.64 -10.53 5.74
C GLU A 287 14.17 -10.85 6.08
N THR A 288 13.63 -11.95 5.54
CA THR A 288 12.28 -12.45 5.86
C THR A 288 12.10 -12.71 7.36
N MET A 289 13.18 -12.98 8.09
CA MET A 289 13.15 -13.10 9.54
C MET A 289 12.70 -11.83 10.26
N THR A 290 12.83 -10.67 9.62
CA THR A 290 12.36 -9.38 10.18
C THR A 290 10.84 -9.38 10.43
N LEU A 291 10.08 -10.18 9.68
CA LEU A 291 8.63 -10.34 9.91
C LEU A 291 8.33 -10.92 11.31
N LEU A 292 9.23 -11.75 11.85
CA LEU A 292 9.11 -12.42 13.14
C LEU A 292 9.92 -11.75 14.25
N VAL A 293 11.15 -11.34 13.92
CA VAL A 293 12.11 -10.77 14.88
C VAL A 293 12.41 -9.35 14.43
N PRO A 294 11.95 -8.32 15.18
CA PRO A 294 12.25 -6.94 14.82
C PRO A 294 13.78 -6.74 14.78
N ASP A 295 14.22 -5.89 13.89
CA ASP A 295 15.64 -5.55 13.71
C ASP A 295 16.58 -6.73 13.37
N ALA A 296 16.06 -7.87 12.86
CA ALA A 296 16.88 -9.01 12.45
C ALA A 296 17.96 -8.64 11.41
N LYS A 297 17.74 -7.58 10.64
CA LYS A 297 18.70 -6.95 9.70
C LYS A 297 18.99 -5.49 10.06
N GLY A 298 18.84 -5.17 11.34
CA GLY A 298 19.04 -3.81 11.83
C GLY A 298 17.87 -2.88 11.58
N GLY A 299 18.11 -1.59 11.79
CA GLY A 299 17.08 -0.54 11.72
C GLY A 299 16.90 0.07 10.33
N ALA A 300 16.66 1.38 10.27
CA ALA A 300 16.60 2.16 9.04
C ALA A 300 17.98 2.37 8.43
N SER A 301 18.02 2.67 7.12
CA SER A 301 19.26 3.12 6.44
C SER A 301 19.60 4.56 6.81
N ALA A 302 19.70 4.79 8.10
CA ALA A 302 20.06 6.08 8.68
C ALA A 302 21.23 5.87 9.65
N PRO A 303 22.06 6.90 9.88
CA PRO A 303 23.11 6.83 10.89
C PRO A 303 22.52 6.63 12.29
N LEU A 304 23.34 6.15 13.22
CA LEU A 304 22.97 6.02 14.62
C LEU A 304 22.56 7.38 15.20
N SER A 305 21.42 7.47 15.86
CA SER A 305 21.03 8.69 16.54
C SER A 305 22.01 9.02 17.68
N GLN A 306 22.38 10.29 17.82
CA GLN A 306 23.17 10.79 18.97
C GLN A 306 22.52 10.45 20.32
N ASN A 307 21.19 10.27 20.33
CA ASN A 307 20.44 9.88 21.52
C ASN A 307 20.31 8.36 21.70
N SER A 308 20.92 7.55 20.82
CA SER A 308 20.88 6.09 20.94
C SER A 308 21.58 5.61 22.22
N THR A 309 21.16 4.48 22.74
CA THR A 309 21.79 3.87 23.93
C THR A 309 23.27 3.57 23.69
N ALA A 310 23.62 3.13 22.47
CA ALA A 310 24.99 2.86 22.09
C ALA A 310 25.86 4.12 22.18
N MET A 311 25.35 5.27 21.71
CA MET A 311 26.08 6.54 21.75
C MET A 311 26.21 7.08 23.17
N LYS A 312 25.20 6.90 24.02
CA LYS A 312 25.20 7.35 25.43
C LYS A 312 26.15 6.55 26.33
N HIS A 313 26.50 5.34 25.95
CA HIS A 313 27.37 4.44 26.70
C HIS A 313 28.69 4.14 25.98
N ALA A 314 29.02 4.95 24.99
CA ALA A 314 30.29 4.81 24.27
C ALA A 314 31.46 5.16 25.19
N ASP A 315 32.52 4.34 25.18
CA ASP A 315 33.77 4.63 25.87
C ASP A 315 34.48 5.84 25.27
N SER A 316 35.26 6.55 26.07
CA SER A 316 36.00 7.74 25.65
C SER A 316 36.91 7.52 24.43
N ASN A 317 37.41 6.30 24.22
CA ASN A 317 38.17 5.92 23.02
C ASN A 317 37.32 5.85 21.75
N VAL A 318 36.05 5.48 21.90
CA VAL A 318 35.08 5.43 20.81
C VAL A 318 34.51 6.82 20.54
N GLU A 319 34.42 7.66 21.56
CA GLU A 319 33.85 9.01 21.50
C GLU A 319 34.57 9.89 20.45
N GLN A 320 35.89 9.72 20.31
CA GLN A 320 36.69 10.42 19.27
C GLN A 320 36.40 9.92 17.85
N MET A 321 35.93 8.68 17.68
CA MET A 321 35.57 8.07 16.40
C MET A 321 34.08 8.25 16.07
N LEU A 322 33.26 8.69 17.04
CA LEU A 322 31.82 8.81 16.92
C LEU A 322 31.36 9.63 15.69
N PRO A 323 31.97 10.79 15.33
CA PRO A 323 31.58 11.53 14.14
C PRO A 323 31.69 10.69 12.86
N THR A 324 32.81 9.93 12.72
CA THR A 324 33.03 9.06 11.56
C THR A 324 32.10 7.85 11.56
N ILE A 325 31.87 7.25 12.71
CA ILE A 325 30.96 6.13 12.88
C ILE A 325 29.50 6.56 12.62
N TYR A 326 29.12 7.74 13.13
CA TYR A 326 27.80 8.32 12.95
C TYR A 326 27.45 8.51 11.46
N ASP A 327 28.35 9.07 10.69
CA ASP A 327 28.10 9.39 9.28
C ASP A 327 28.29 8.19 8.34
N SER A 328 29.09 7.19 8.71
CA SER A 328 29.50 6.10 7.82
C SER A 328 28.86 4.74 8.12
N MET A 329 28.23 4.55 9.28
CA MET A 329 27.61 3.28 9.66
C MET A 329 26.08 3.35 9.68
N PRO A 330 25.40 2.92 8.61
CA PRO A 330 23.95 2.79 8.61
C PRO A 330 23.54 1.65 9.55
N GLN A 331 22.35 1.77 10.14
CA GLN A 331 21.80 0.73 11.02
C GLN A 331 21.26 -0.48 10.29
N TYR A 332 21.13 -0.40 8.97
CA TYR A 332 20.57 -1.45 8.12
C TYR A 332 21.67 -2.34 7.53
N PHE A 333 21.51 -3.66 7.65
CA PHE A 333 22.46 -4.67 7.18
C PHE A 333 21.80 -5.66 6.19
N GLY A 334 20.71 -5.29 5.55
CA GLY A 334 20.03 -6.09 4.52
C GLY A 334 20.60 -5.90 3.13
N THR A 335 19.96 -6.52 2.15
CA THR A 335 20.40 -6.53 0.75
C THR A 335 19.75 -5.47 -0.11
N GLN A 336 18.74 -4.77 0.39
CA GLN A 336 18.10 -3.66 -0.32
C GLN A 336 19.00 -2.44 -0.34
N PRO A 337 18.87 -1.54 -1.33
CA PRO A 337 19.65 -0.29 -1.38
C PRO A 337 19.45 0.60 -0.15
N GLY A 338 18.33 0.46 0.52
CA GLY A 338 18.01 1.18 1.73
C GLY A 338 16.62 0.85 2.25
N THR A 339 16.33 1.19 3.51
CA THR A 339 15.02 1.04 4.12
C THR A 339 14.74 2.16 5.11
N SER A 340 13.48 2.53 5.26
CA SER A 340 13.04 3.48 6.30
C SER A 340 12.75 2.80 7.65
N GLY A 341 12.98 1.50 7.75
CA GLY A 341 12.83 0.72 8.98
C GLY A 341 12.45 -0.74 8.73
N PRO A 342 12.54 -1.58 9.76
CA PRO A 342 12.26 -3.02 9.67
C PRO A 342 10.77 -3.29 9.53
N VAL A 343 10.41 -4.18 8.61
CA VAL A 343 9.03 -4.63 8.42
C VAL A 343 8.74 -5.76 9.42
N TYR A 344 8.08 -5.42 10.52
CA TYR A 344 7.71 -6.36 11.58
C TYR A 344 6.20 -6.52 11.65
N VAL A 345 5.72 -7.77 11.55
CA VAL A 345 4.29 -8.10 11.59
C VAL A 345 3.82 -8.38 13.02
N GLY A 346 4.70 -8.84 13.87
CA GLY A 346 4.41 -9.25 15.24
C GLY A 346 4.55 -10.75 15.43
N ALA A 347 5.45 -11.18 16.33
CA ALA A 347 5.66 -12.59 16.63
C ALA A 347 4.38 -13.30 17.09
N PHE A 348 3.57 -12.62 17.89
CA PHE A 348 2.29 -13.15 18.35
C PHE A 348 1.27 -13.29 17.22
N VAL A 349 1.26 -12.38 16.25
CA VAL A 349 0.40 -12.47 15.06
C VAL A 349 0.79 -13.68 14.21
N LEU A 350 2.09 -13.89 13.98
CA LEU A 350 2.58 -15.06 13.26
C LEU A 350 2.29 -16.37 14.01
N PHE A 351 2.44 -16.37 15.33
CA PHE A 351 2.03 -17.51 16.16
C PHE A 351 0.54 -17.83 15.99
N LEU A 352 -0.34 -16.80 16.07
CA LEU A 352 -1.79 -16.99 15.86
C LEU A 352 -2.12 -17.40 14.42
N PHE A 353 -1.38 -16.92 13.43
CA PHE A 353 -1.53 -17.36 12.04
C PHE A 353 -1.23 -18.86 11.91
N ILE A 354 -0.10 -19.32 12.43
CA ILE A 354 0.28 -20.74 12.41
C ILE A 354 -0.75 -21.57 13.18
N LEU A 355 -1.12 -21.15 14.38
CA LEU A 355 -2.14 -21.84 15.18
C LEU A 355 -3.48 -21.92 14.43
N GLY A 356 -3.84 -20.86 13.71
CA GLY A 356 -5.03 -20.81 12.87
C GLY A 356 -5.06 -21.86 11.77
N LEU A 357 -3.91 -22.26 11.22
CA LEU A 357 -3.84 -23.32 10.20
C LEU A 357 -4.28 -24.69 10.77
N PHE A 358 -4.10 -24.94 12.06
CA PHE A 358 -4.53 -26.16 12.72
C PHE A 358 -6.00 -26.11 13.17
N ILE A 359 -6.47 -24.96 13.66
CA ILE A 359 -7.78 -24.80 14.28
C ILE A 359 -8.87 -24.46 13.26
N VAL A 360 -8.60 -23.55 12.31
CA VAL A 360 -9.61 -23.06 11.36
C VAL A 360 -9.91 -24.13 10.32
N LYS A 361 -11.21 -24.34 10.03
CA LYS A 361 -11.66 -25.29 9.01
C LYS A 361 -11.98 -24.56 7.69
N GLY A 362 -11.94 -25.30 6.59
CA GLY A 362 -12.35 -24.80 5.28
C GLY A 362 -11.17 -24.38 4.37
N PRO A 363 -11.45 -24.01 3.11
CA PRO A 363 -10.41 -23.73 2.11
C PRO A 363 -9.73 -22.36 2.32
N MET A 364 -10.39 -21.42 2.99
CA MET A 364 -9.88 -20.06 3.17
C MET A 364 -8.50 -20.03 3.84
N LYS A 365 -8.25 -20.84 4.87
CA LYS A 365 -6.94 -20.89 5.53
C LYS A 365 -5.81 -21.29 4.58
N TRP A 366 -6.07 -22.22 3.66
CA TRP A 366 -5.09 -22.64 2.67
C TRP A 366 -4.84 -21.59 1.61
N ALA A 367 -5.88 -20.87 1.21
CA ALA A 367 -5.76 -19.72 0.31
C ALA A 367 -4.92 -18.59 0.93
N LEU A 368 -5.14 -18.27 2.21
CA LEU A 368 -4.35 -17.27 2.93
C LEU A 368 -2.90 -17.72 3.12
N LEU A 369 -2.67 -19.00 3.44
CA LEU A 369 -1.31 -19.57 3.51
C LEU A 369 -0.61 -19.47 2.14
N ALA A 370 -1.29 -19.91 1.08
CA ALA A 370 -0.75 -19.83 -0.29
C ALA A 370 -0.45 -18.38 -0.70
N ALA A 371 -1.34 -17.45 -0.41
CA ALA A 371 -1.13 -16.03 -0.66
C ALA A 371 0.09 -15.49 0.11
N THR A 372 0.26 -15.88 1.37
CA THR A 372 1.39 -15.47 2.20
C THR A 372 2.71 -16.00 1.64
N ILE A 373 2.79 -17.30 1.36
CA ILE A 373 3.99 -17.93 0.77
C ILE A 373 4.30 -17.28 -0.59
N PHE A 374 3.30 -17.14 -1.44
CA PHE A 374 3.45 -16.52 -2.75
C PHE A 374 3.99 -15.08 -2.66
N SER A 375 3.44 -14.28 -1.75
CA SER A 375 3.88 -12.90 -1.53
C SER A 375 5.33 -12.83 -1.04
N ILE A 376 5.74 -13.74 -0.14
CA ILE A 376 7.13 -13.82 0.32
C ILE A 376 8.06 -14.20 -0.85
N LEU A 377 7.73 -15.25 -1.61
CA LEU A 377 8.54 -15.68 -2.75
C LEU A 377 8.67 -14.57 -3.81
N LEU A 378 7.58 -13.86 -4.09
CA LEU A 378 7.59 -12.74 -5.01
C LEU A 378 8.44 -11.56 -4.51
N SER A 379 8.46 -11.31 -3.20
CA SER A 379 9.27 -10.24 -2.60
C SER A 379 10.78 -10.50 -2.70
N TRP A 380 11.21 -11.76 -2.79
CA TRP A 380 12.63 -12.11 -2.94
C TRP A 380 13.24 -11.67 -4.28
N GLY A 381 12.44 -11.40 -5.30
CA GLY A 381 12.88 -10.82 -6.57
C GLY A 381 14.14 -11.49 -7.13
N LYS A 382 15.30 -10.77 -7.18
CA LYS A 382 16.58 -11.31 -7.65
C LYS A 382 17.08 -12.51 -6.88
N ASN A 383 16.65 -12.69 -5.64
CA ASN A 383 17.05 -13.82 -4.80
C ASN A 383 16.23 -15.08 -5.11
N PHE A 384 15.20 -14.98 -5.97
CA PHE A 384 14.42 -16.11 -6.48
C PHE A 384 14.02 -15.90 -7.94
N MET A 385 15.03 -15.83 -8.82
CA MET A 385 14.88 -15.51 -10.25
C MET A 385 13.89 -16.40 -11.02
N PRO A 386 13.74 -17.71 -10.78
CA PRO A 386 12.79 -18.51 -11.57
C PRO A 386 11.35 -17.97 -11.54
N LEU A 387 10.88 -17.51 -10.37
CA LEU A 387 9.56 -16.87 -10.25
C LEU A 387 9.57 -15.47 -10.85
N THR A 388 10.63 -14.71 -10.60
CA THR A 388 10.76 -13.33 -11.07
C THR A 388 10.81 -13.26 -12.59
N ASP A 389 11.59 -14.12 -13.25
CA ASP A 389 11.66 -14.22 -14.71
C ASP A 389 10.30 -14.60 -15.32
N PHE A 390 9.61 -15.57 -14.71
CA PHE A 390 8.26 -15.91 -15.15
C PHE A 390 7.34 -14.69 -15.16
N PHE A 391 7.40 -13.86 -14.11
CA PHE A 391 6.58 -12.65 -14.02
C PHE A 391 7.03 -11.58 -15.04
N ILE A 392 8.32 -11.38 -15.22
CA ILE A 392 8.85 -10.37 -16.15
C ILE A 392 8.52 -10.75 -17.60
N ASP A 393 8.64 -12.04 -17.95
CA ASP A 393 8.56 -12.48 -19.34
C ASP A 393 7.13 -12.82 -19.78
N TYR A 394 6.30 -13.33 -18.89
CA TYR A 394 4.98 -13.89 -19.26
C TYR A 394 3.79 -13.15 -18.66
N VAL A 395 3.98 -12.40 -17.57
CA VAL A 395 2.84 -11.71 -16.94
C VAL A 395 2.78 -10.26 -17.42
N PRO A 396 1.72 -9.87 -18.15
CA PRO A 396 1.59 -8.49 -18.64
C PRO A 396 1.68 -7.48 -17.49
N THR A 397 2.27 -6.33 -17.76
CA THR A 397 2.34 -5.19 -16.86
C THR A 397 3.38 -5.24 -15.74
N VAL A 398 4.09 -6.34 -15.47
CA VAL A 398 5.12 -6.35 -14.41
C VAL A 398 6.23 -5.35 -14.70
N SER A 399 6.69 -5.28 -15.95
CA SER A 399 7.68 -4.30 -16.39
C SER A 399 7.16 -2.85 -16.37
N TYR A 400 5.83 -2.66 -16.27
CA TYR A 400 5.18 -1.34 -16.17
C TYR A 400 4.72 -1.02 -14.75
N THR A 401 4.53 -2.01 -13.87
CA THR A 401 3.99 -1.81 -12.51
C THR A 401 5.02 -1.38 -11.48
N HIS A 402 6.32 -1.44 -11.78
CA HIS A 402 7.29 -0.62 -11.06
C HIS A 402 7.11 0.87 -11.40
N LEU A 403 5.86 1.25 -11.63
CA LEU A 403 5.31 2.59 -11.72
C LEU A 403 5.28 3.26 -10.35
N THR A 404 6.35 3.21 -9.61
CA THR A 404 6.59 4.31 -8.72
C THR A 404 6.85 5.51 -9.61
N LEU A 405 6.16 6.61 -9.36
CA LEU A 405 6.64 7.95 -9.69
C LEU A 405 8.16 7.93 -9.62
N PRO A 406 8.84 8.70 -10.46
CA PRO A 406 10.27 8.82 -10.30
C PRO A 406 10.51 9.06 -8.81
N THR A 407 10.93 8.04 -8.10
CA THR A 407 11.60 8.21 -6.83
C THR A 407 12.83 8.98 -7.21
N ILE A 408 12.71 10.28 -7.10
CA ILE A 408 13.81 11.19 -7.34
C ILE A 408 14.78 10.87 -6.24
N ARG A 409 15.89 10.33 -6.68
CA ARG A 409 17.09 10.25 -5.85
C ARG A 409 17.67 11.64 -5.68
#